data_84bdc92d1f6d1c488ac5a671547cf791
#
_entry.id   84bdc92d1f6d1c488ac5a671547cf791
#
_cell.length_a   1.000
_cell.length_b   1.000
_cell.length_c   1.000
_cell.angle_alpha   90.00
_cell.angle_beta   90.00
_cell.angle_gamma   90.00
#
_symmetry.space_group_name_H-M   'P 1'
#
loop_
_entity.id
_entity.type
_entity.pdbx_description
1 polymer ?
#
loop_
_entity_poly.entity_id
_entity_poly.type
_entity_poly.pdbx_seq_one_letter_code
_entity_poly.pdbx_strand_id
1 'polypeptide(L)'
;YFVDTQDFPTTGDFVMIRYVDDGDSLILTTLPRRTYFSRREPGPIPRDQAVAANFDYVFIMQSLNMDFNPKRLERYLTLAWQSGATPVILLTKADLVEDYWDYLMEVDRVATGVNTHVVSAQTGYGLNHLNRYLQPGNTVVFLGSSGVGKSSLVNALAGAV
;
A
#
# COMPACT_ATOMS: atom_id res chain seq x y z
N TYR A 1 18.78 -23.08 5.51
CA TYR A 1 18.32 -22.64 6.84
C TYR A 1 18.33 -21.13 6.83
N PHE A 2 17.16 -20.48 7.06
CA PHE A 2 17.06 -19.04 7.23
C PHE A 2 17.67 -18.68 8.57
N VAL A 3 18.65 -17.79 8.59
CA VAL A 3 19.39 -17.41 9.81
C VAL A 3 18.81 -16.17 10.43
N ASP A 4 18.05 -15.34 9.66
CA ASP A 4 17.40 -14.13 10.13
C ASP A 4 15.94 -14.10 9.69
N THR A 5 15.06 -13.48 10.50
CA THR A 5 13.64 -13.30 10.19
C THR A 5 13.41 -12.41 8.96
N GLN A 6 14.38 -11.58 8.57
CA GLN A 6 14.35 -10.80 7.34
C GLN A 6 14.45 -11.66 6.08
N ASP A 7 14.97 -12.86 6.18
CA ASP A 7 15.13 -13.80 5.06
C ASP A 7 13.86 -14.61 4.78
N PHE A 8 12.89 -14.61 5.70
CA PHE A 8 11.62 -15.29 5.47
C PHE A 8 10.81 -14.58 4.38
N PRO A 9 10.23 -15.36 3.44
CA PRO A 9 9.39 -14.81 2.40
C PRO A 9 8.17 -14.09 2.99
N THR A 10 7.83 -12.97 2.37
CA THR A 10 6.60 -12.22 2.65
C THR A 10 5.79 -12.00 1.36
N THR A 11 4.60 -11.44 1.49
CA THR A 11 3.76 -11.13 0.33
C THR A 11 4.51 -10.24 -0.67
N GLY A 12 4.57 -10.68 -1.93
CA GLY A 12 5.27 -9.99 -3.02
C GLY A 12 6.73 -10.42 -3.22
N ASP A 13 7.29 -11.28 -2.38
CA ASP A 13 8.63 -11.79 -2.60
C ASP A 13 8.71 -12.76 -3.77
N PHE A 14 9.80 -12.67 -4.51
CA PHE A 14 10.23 -13.71 -5.44
C PHE A 14 11.12 -14.69 -4.70
N VAL A 15 10.88 -15.99 -4.91
CA VAL A 15 11.61 -17.06 -4.21
C VAL A 15 12.16 -18.07 -5.19
N MET A 16 13.30 -18.66 -4.87
CA MET A 16 13.80 -19.83 -5.53
C MET A 16 13.23 -21.08 -4.85
N ILE A 17 12.64 -21.97 -5.62
CA ILE A 17 12.07 -23.22 -5.10
C ILE A 17 12.77 -24.43 -5.66
N ARG A 18 12.80 -25.51 -4.87
CA ARG A 18 13.01 -26.86 -5.36
C ARG A 18 11.63 -27.47 -5.58
N TYR A 19 11.29 -27.62 -6.85
CA TYR A 19 10.00 -28.22 -7.23
C TYR A 19 10.00 -29.73 -6.95
N VAL A 20 8.86 -30.24 -6.47
CA VAL A 20 8.60 -31.67 -6.22
C VAL A 20 7.26 -32.01 -6.85
N ASP A 21 7.25 -32.99 -7.79
CA ASP A 21 6.07 -33.35 -8.57
C ASP A 21 4.90 -33.90 -7.71
N ASP A 22 5.22 -34.71 -6.70
CA ASP A 22 4.23 -35.40 -5.86
C ASP A 22 4.41 -35.01 -4.38
N GLY A 23 4.34 -33.70 -4.05
CA GLY A 23 4.47 -33.24 -2.68
C GLY A 23 4.72 -31.74 -2.55
N ASP A 24 5.03 -31.31 -1.33
CA ASP A 24 5.33 -29.91 -1.03
C ASP A 24 6.67 -29.49 -1.62
N SER A 25 6.66 -28.42 -2.43
CA SER A 25 7.87 -27.81 -2.94
C SER A 25 8.58 -27.02 -1.82
N LEU A 26 9.89 -27.00 -1.84
CA LEU A 26 10.71 -26.36 -0.81
C LEU A 26 11.19 -24.98 -1.28
N ILE A 27 10.93 -23.93 -0.51
CA ILE A 27 11.55 -22.61 -0.72
C ILE A 27 13.00 -22.69 -0.27
N LEU A 28 13.94 -22.41 -1.18
CA LEU A 28 15.37 -22.45 -0.91
C LEU A 28 15.91 -21.11 -0.43
N THR A 29 15.46 -20.01 -1.06
CA THR A 29 15.87 -18.65 -0.70
C THR A 29 14.90 -17.61 -1.24
N THR A 30 14.89 -16.44 -0.61
CA THR A 30 14.19 -15.24 -1.09
C THR A 30 15.16 -14.45 -1.97
N LEU A 31 14.67 -13.98 -3.13
CA LEU A 31 15.47 -13.13 -4.03
C LEU A 31 15.55 -11.69 -3.49
N PRO A 32 16.55 -10.89 -3.91
CA PRO A 32 16.69 -9.51 -3.48
C PRO A 32 15.43 -8.68 -3.75
N ARG A 33 14.98 -7.94 -2.74
CA ARG A 33 13.82 -7.06 -2.80
C ARG A 33 14.19 -5.73 -3.45
N ARG A 34 13.34 -5.23 -4.36
CA ARG A 34 13.49 -3.87 -4.94
C ARG A 34 12.92 -2.80 -3.99
N THR A 35 11.75 -3.09 -3.44
CA THR A 35 11.01 -2.26 -2.49
C THR A 35 10.46 -3.16 -1.40
N TYR A 36 10.32 -2.65 -0.18
CA TYR A 36 9.69 -3.41 0.89
C TYR A 36 9.24 -2.52 2.05
N PHE A 37 8.22 -2.98 2.77
CA PHE A 37 7.87 -2.49 4.09
C PHE A 37 8.34 -3.45 5.15
N SER A 38 8.95 -2.91 6.21
CA SER A 38 9.21 -3.64 7.45
C SER A 38 8.39 -3.08 8.61
N ARG A 39 8.09 -3.92 9.55
CA ARG A 39 7.48 -3.56 10.82
C ARG A 39 8.36 -4.10 11.93
N ARG A 40 8.62 -3.29 12.97
CA ARG A 40 9.26 -3.78 14.17
C ARG A 40 8.39 -4.81 14.86
N GLU A 41 8.95 -5.99 15.11
CA GLU A 41 8.32 -6.97 15.98
C GLU A 41 8.33 -6.48 17.43
N PRO A 42 7.21 -6.62 18.17
CA PRO A 42 7.22 -6.42 19.60
C PRO A 42 8.04 -7.53 20.27
N GLY A 43 9.14 -7.17 20.94
CA GLY A 43 9.99 -8.12 21.63
C GLY A 43 11.21 -7.45 22.28
N PRO A 44 11.96 -8.18 23.15
CA PRO A 44 13.11 -7.65 23.84
C PRO A 44 14.30 -7.37 22.92
N ILE A 45 14.35 -7.99 21.73
CA ILE A 45 15.32 -7.74 20.69
C ILE A 45 14.57 -7.14 19.51
N PRO A 46 14.85 -5.88 19.11
CA PRO A 46 14.20 -5.28 17.94
C PRO A 46 14.54 -6.08 16.69
N ARG A 47 13.53 -6.66 16.05
CA ARG A 47 13.66 -7.29 14.74
C ARG A 47 12.70 -6.63 13.77
N ASP A 48 13.15 -6.39 12.56
CA ASP A 48 12.32 -5.88 11.49
C ASP A 48 11.75 -7.06 10.70
N GLN A 49 10.42 -7.19 10.72
CA GLN A 49 9.70 -8.17 9.92
C GLN A 49 9.22 -7.52 8.63
N ALA A 50 9.57 -8.08 7.49
CA ALA A 50 9.03 -7.65 6.21
C ALA A 50 7.53 -7.98 6.14
N VAL A 51 6.73 -7.02 5.68
CA VAL A 51 5.26 -7.12 5.61
C VAL A 51 4.79 -7.22 4.16
N ALA A 52 5.46 -6.52 3.25
CA ALA A 52 5.22 -6.55 1.81
C ALA A 52 6.50 -6.21 1.07
N ALA A 53 6.68 -6.76 -0.14
CA ALA A 53 7.86 -6.54 -0.96
C ALA A 53 7.52 -6.38 -2.45
N ASN A 54 8.45 -5.81 -3.21
CA ASN A 54 8.44 -5.71 -4.67
C ASN A 54 7.18 -5.03 -5.24
N PHE A 55 6.72 -3.96 -4.60
CA PHE A 55 5.64 -3.10 -5.09
C PHE A 55 6.20 -1.83 -5.74
N ASP A 56 5.48 -1.29 -6.72
CA ASP A 56 5.87 -0.10 -7.49
C ASP A 56 5.23 1.16 -6.90
N TYR A 57 3.99 1.05 -6.42
CA TYR A 57 3.22 2.17 -5.88
C TYR A 57 2.67 1.87 -4.49
N VAL A 58 2.63 2.93 -3.67
CA VAL A 58 1.98 2.91 -2.35
C VAL A 58 0.76 3.83 -2.39
N PHE A 59 -0.43 3.25 -2.36
CA PHE A 59 -1.67 4.00 -2.24
C PHE A 59 -1.92 4.35 -0.77
N ILE A 60 -1.63 5.61 -0.42
CA ILE A 60 -1.85 6.17 0.91
C ILE A 60 -3.28 6.69 0.99
N MET A 61 -4.12 6.01 1.76
CA MET A 61 -5.55 6.31 1.83
C MET A 61 -5.89 7.15 3.05
N GLN A 62 -6.62 8.24 2.80
CA GLN A 62 -7.25 9.10 3.82
C GLN A 62 -8.74 9.24 3.46
N SER A 63 -9.64 9.08 4.41
CA SER A 63 -11.07 9.27 4.14
C SER A 63 -11.49 10.73 4.34
N LEU A 64 -12.33 11.21 3.44
CA LEU A 64 -12.93 12.54 3.46
C LEU A 64 -14.05 12.60 4.51
N ASN A 65 -13.67 12.48 5.77
CA ASN A 65 -14.56 12.58 6.93
C ASN A 65 -13.74 12.94 8.17
N MET A 66 -14.30 12.78 9.37
CA MET A 66 -13.65 13.09 10.64
C MET A 66 -12.35 12.29 10.90
N ASP A 67 -12.06 11.25 10.13
CA ASP A 67 -10.81 10.46 10.24
C ASP A 67 -9.64 11.05 9.40
N PHE A 68 -9.85 12.14 8.66
CA PHE A 68 -8.76 12.81 7.93
C PHE A 68 -7.71 13.35 8.92
N ASN A 69 -6.43 13.00 8.70
CA ASN A 69 -5.35 13.36 9.61
C ASN A 69 -4.03 13.63 8.87
N PRO A 70 -3.63 14.91 8.70
CA PRO A 70 -2.41 15.28 7.99
C PRO A 70 -1.13 14.69 8.61
N LYS A 71 -1.03 14.64 9.95
CA LYS A 71 0.15 14.04 10.63
C LYS A 71 0.28 12.54 10.37
N ARG A 72 -0.84 11.84 10.21
CA ARG A 72 -0.83 10.44 9.81
C ARG A 72 -0.40 10.28 8.35
N LEU A 73 -0.83 11.20 7.48
CA LEU A 73 -0.42 11.27 6.09
C LEU A 73 1.11 11.44 5.97
N GLU A 74 1.71 12.39 6.71
CA GLU A 74 3.17 12.59 6.75
C GLU A 74 3.93 11.33 7.13
N ARG A 75 3.46 10.61 8.16
CA ARG A 75 4.09 9.35 8.56
C ARG A 75 4.01 8.28 7.47
N TYR A 76 2.88 8.17 6.79
CA TYR A 76 2.72 7.21 5.69
C TYR A 76 3.56 7.58 4.48
N LEU A 77 3.70 8.88 4.17
CA LEU A 77 4.60 9.36 3.13
C LEU A 77 6.06 9.01 3.45
N THR A 78 6.49 9.21 4.69
CA THR A 78 7.83 8.83 5.13
C THR A 78 8.08 7.33 4.92
N LEU A 79 7.15 6.48 5.34
CA LEU A 79 7.24 5.04 5.12
C LEU A 79 7.28 4.67 3.63
N ALA A 80 6.45 5.32 2.81
CA ALA A 80 6.42 5.08 1.38
C ALA A 80 7.74 5.45 0.71
N TRP A 81 8.30 6.62 1.01
CA TRP A 81 9.61 7.04 0.50
C TRP A 81 10.73 6.11 0.96
N GLN A 82 10.73 5.70 2.24
CA GLN A 82 11.72 4.76 2.76
C GLN A 82 11.65 3.39 2.12
N SER A 83 10.49 2.96 1.66
CA SER A 83 10.32 1.68 0.97
C SER A 83 10.98 1.64 -0.42
N GLY A 84 11.27 2.80 -1.02
CA GLY A 84 11.77 2.94 -2.38
C GLY A 84 10.67 2.97 -3.46
N ALA A 85 9.39 2.87 -3.10
CA ALA A 85 8.27 2.92 -4.02
C ALA A 85 7.69 4.33 -4.19
N THR A 86 6.86 4.53 -5.20
CA THR A 86 6.23 5.81 -5.49
C THR A 86 4.92 5.97 -4.70
N PRO A 87 4.80 6.99 -3.81
CA PRO A 87 3.55 7.27 -3.12
C PRO A 87 2.50 7.89 -4.04
N VAL A 88 1.24 7.51 -3.82
CA VAL A 88 0.05 8.13 -4.43
C VAL A 88 -0.98 8.29 -3.34
N ILE A 89 -1.53 9.49 -3.17
CA ILE A 89 -2.51 9.78 -2.14
C ILE A 89 -3.91 9.57 -2.70
N LEU A 90 -4.74 8.83 -1.97
CA LEU A 90 -6.14 8.62 -2.29
C LEU A 90 -7.03 9.20 -1.18
N LEU A 91 -7.77 10.25 -1.52
CA LEU A 91 -8.83 10.80 -0.68
C LEU A 91 -10.11 10.01 -0.96
N THR A 92 -10.48 9.13 -0.04
CA THR A 92 -11.58 8.18 -0.23
C THR A 92 -12.89 8.69 0.33
N LYS A 93 -13.99 8.02 -0.04
CA LYS A 93 -15.35 8.35 0.41
C LYS A 93 -15.79 9.75 -0.04
N ALA A 94 -15.48 10.11 -1.29
CA ALA A 94 -15.89 11.37 -1.88
C ALA A 94 -17.42 11.58 -1.88
N ASP A 95 -18.18 10.50 -1.81
CA ASP A 95 -19.62 10.47 -1.71
C ASP A 95 -20.18 11.01 -0.38
N LEU A 96 -19.33 11.18 0.64
CA LEU A 96 -19.74 11.68 1.97
C LEU A 96 -19.58 13.19 2.15
N VAL A 97 -19.03 13.89 1.17
CA VAL A 97 -18.79 15.35 1.25
C VAL A 97 -19.28 16.03 -0.02
N GLU A 98 -19.78 17.26 0.14
CA GLU A 98 -20.20 18.09 -0.99
C GLU A 98 -18.99 18.77 -1.64
N ASP A 99 -17.97 19.10 -0.86
CA ASP A 99 -16.73 19.71 -1.30
C ASP A 99 -15.52 19.10 -0.58
N TYR A 100 -14.42 18.97 -1.30
CA TYR A 100 -13.17 18.42 -0.77
C TYR A 100 -11.97 19.36 -0.97
N TRP A 101 -12.20 20.62 -1.31
CA TRP A 101 -11.13 21.58 -1.61
C TRP A 101 -10.20 21.81 -0.42
N ASP A 102 -10.75 21.98 0.78
CA ASP A 102 -9.96 22.19 2.00
C ASP A 102 -9.04 20.98 2.29
N TYR A 103 -9.53 19.76 2.04
CA TYR A 103 -8.72 18.55 2.19
C TYR A 103 -7.56 18.51 1.19
N LEU A 104 -7.79 18.91 -0.07
CA LEU A 104 -6.73 19.00 -1.08
C LEU A 104 -5.67 20.03 -0.69
N MET A 105 -6.06 21.18 -0.16
CA MET A 105 -5.14 22.21 0.33
C MET A 105 -4.29 21.71 1.50
N GLU A 106 -4.88 20.97 2.44
CA GLU A 106 -4.14 20.37 3.54
C GLU A 106 -3.18 19.26 3.06
N VAL A 107 -3.59 18.46 2.06
CA VAL A 107 -2.72 17.46 1.44
C VAL A 107 -1.54 18.15 0.75
N ASP A 108 -1.76 19.20 -0.03
CA ASP A 108 -0.70 19.89 -0.76
C ASP A 108 0.36 20.50 0.18
N ARG A 109 -0.03 20.95 1.37
CA ARG A 109 0.91 21.46 2.38
C ARG A 109 1.93 20.42 2.85
N VAL A 110 1.51 19.16 2.98
CA VAL A 110 2.34 18.09 3.57
C VAL A 110 2.91 17.15 2.50
N ALA A 111 2.41 17.20 1.29
CA ALA A 111 2.69 16.25 0.22
C ALA A 111 2.87 16.93 -1.14
N THR A 112 3.44 18.13 -1.17
CA THR A 112 3.68 18.89 -2.40
C THR A 112 4.34 18.02 -3.48
N GLY A 113 3.72 17.97 -4.67
CA GLY A 113 4.20 17.21 -5.82
C GLY A 113 3.87 15.71 -5.81
N VAL A 114 3.18 15.21 -4.78
CA VAL A 114 2.68 13.84 -4.76
C VAL A 114 1.33 13.76 -5.48
N ASN A 115 1.18 12.79 -6.39
CA ASN A 115 -0.10 12.59 -7.09
C ASN A 115 -1.22 12.29 -6.08
N THR A 116 -2.28 13.09 -6.14
CA THR A 116 -3.45 12.97 -5.26
C THR A 116 -4.70 12.74 -6.10
N HIS A 117 -5.51 11.75 -5.74
CA HIS A 117 -6.78 11.44 -6.39
C HIS A 117 -7.91 11.39 -5.36
N VAL A 118 -9.03 11.99 -5.72
CA VAL A 118 -10.28 11.93 -4.95
C VAL A 118 -11.14 10.81 -5.55
N VAL A 119 -11.56 9.85 -4.72
CA VAL A 119 -12.24 8.65 -5.17
C VAL A 119 -13.40 8.24 -4.25
N SER A 120 -14.39 7.58 -4.84
CA SER A 120 -15.41 6.85 -4.09
C SER A 120 -15.55 5.43 -4.65
N ALA A 121 -15.32 4.43 -3.82
CA ALA A 121 -15.59 3.04 -4.16
C ALA A 121 -17.10 2.75 -4.27
N GLN A 122 -17.95 3.53 -3.58
CA GLN A 122 -19.38 3.38 -3.57
C GLN A 122 -20.03 3.82 -4.90
N THR A 123 -19.56 4.94 -5.46
CA THR A 123 -20.13 5.54 -6.68
C THR A 123 -19.29 5.29 -7.94
N GLY A 124 -18.08 4.79 -7.78
CA GLY A 124 -17.11 4.66 -8.87
C GLY A 124 -16.39 5.97 -9.24
N TYR A 125 -16.69 7.08 -8.55
CA TYR A 125 -16.09 8.38 -8.83
C TYR A 125 -14.57 8.32 -8.73
N GLY A 126 -13.86 8.82 -9.76
CA GLY A 126 -12.42 8.95 -9.80
C GLY A 126 -11.61 7.66 -9.95
N LEU A 127 -12.26 6.47 -9.94
CA LEU A 127 -11.56 5.18 -10.02
C LEU A 127 -10.80 5.00 -11.35
N ASN A 128 -11.32 5.56 -12.44
CA ASN A 128 -10.67 5.51 -13.75
C ASN A 128 -9.28 6.17 -13.76
N HIS A 129 -9.02 7.15 -12.91
CA HIS A 129 -7.72 7.80 -12.79
C HIS A 129 -6.65 6.86 -12.23
N LEU A 130 -7.05 5.80 -11.51
CA LEU A 130 -6.14 4.83 -10.91
C LEU A 130 -5.62 3.81 -11.92
N ASN A 131 -6.28 3.65 -13.08
CA ASN A 131 -5.88 2.68 -14.11
C ASN A 131 -4.44 2.86 -14.57
N ARG A 132 -3.90 4.08 -14.53
CA ARG A 132 -2.50 4.37 -14.89
C ARG A 132 -1.48 3.67 -14.00
N TYR A 133 -1.84 3.35 -12.76
CA TYR A 133 -1.00 2.66 -11.78
C TYR A 133 -1.23 1.14 -11.78
N LEU A 134 -2.39 0.70 -12.28
CA LEU A 134 -2.84 -0.69 -12.26
C LEU A 134 -2.57 -1.40 -13.59
N GLN A 135 -1.49 -1.03 -14.26
CA GLN A 135 -1.09 -1.66 -15.52
C GLN A 135 -0.48 -3.05 -15.27
N PRO A 136 -0.56 -3.97 -16.24
CA PRO A 136 0.11 -5.27 -16.14
C PRO A 136 1.58 -5.12 -15.78
N GLY A 137 2.03 -5.87 -14.78
CA GLY A 137 3.38 -5.82 -14.24
C GLY A 137 3.58 -4.83 -13.09
N ASN A 138 2.64 -3.94 -12.82
CA ASN A 138 2.69 -3.08 -11.65
C ASN A 138 2.07 -3.76 -10.42
N THR A 139 2.70 -3.57 -9.29
CA THR A 139 2.21 -4.01 -7.99
C THR A 139 1.93 -2.80 -7.11
N VAL A 140 0.76 -2.80 -6.46
CA VAL A 140 0.31 -1.71 -5.59
C VAL A 140 0.07 -2.24 -4.18
N VAL A 141 0.52 -1.48 -3.19
CA VAL A 141 0.22 -1.74 -1.77
C VAL A 141 -0.63 -0.62 -1.20
N PHE A 142 -1.56 -0.96 -0.31
CA PHE A 142 -2.50 -0.01 0.30
C PHE A 142 -2.11 0.26 1.75
N LEU A 143 -1.87 1.54 2.08
CA LEU A 143 -1.68 2.05 3.43
C LEU A 143 -2.86 2.92 3.85
N GLY A 144 -3.32 2.75 5.08
CA GLY A 144 -4.40 3.56 5.63
C GLY A 144 -4.95 2.99 6.92
N SER A 145 -5.68 3.81 7.68
CA SER A 145 -6.35 3.43 8.93
C SER A 145 -7.38 2.32 8.72
N SER A 146 -7.80 1.70 9.82
CA SER A 146 -8.97 0.82 9.79
C SER A 146 -10.20 1.62 9.37
N GLY A 147 -11.07 1.04 8.54
CA GLY A 147 -12.30 1.71 8.08
C GLY A 147 -12.10 2.80 7.01
N VAL A 148 -10.87 3.07 6.53
CA VAL A 148 -10.62 4.06 5.45
C VAL A 148 -11.19 3.64 4.09
N GLY A 149 -11.56 2.37 3.91
CA GLY A 149 -12.16 1.83 2.68
C GLY A 149 -11.22 1.00 1.81
N LYS A 150 -10.12 0.43 2.37
CA LYS A 150 -9.17 -0.39 1.59
C LYS A 150 -9.86 -1.55 0.87
N SER A 151 -10.57 -2.40 1.60
CA SER A 151 -11.26 -3.57 1.01
C SER A 151 -12.33 -3.16 -0.01
N SER A 152 -13.10 -2.11 0.29
CA SER A 152 -14.11 -1.59 -0.64
C SER A 152 -13.47 -1.09 -1.95
N LEU A 153 -12.34 -0.38 -1.85
CA LEU A 153 -11.62 0.11 -3.02
C LEU A 153 -11.04 -1.04 -3.86
N VAL A 154 -10.41 -2.03 -3.20
CA VAL A 154 -9.88 -3.22 -3.89
C VAL A 154 -10.98 -3.95 -4.64
N ASN A 155 -12.14 -4.19 -4.00
CA ASN A 155 -13.27 -4.84 -4.64
C ASN A 155 -13.80 -4.03 -5.84
N ALA A 156 -13.95 -2.72 -5.69
CA ALA A 156 -14.40 -1.85 -6.77
C ALA A 156 -13.43 -1.86 -7.97
N LEU A 157 -12.12 -1.85 -7.71
CA LEU A 157 -11.10 -1.92 -8.77
C LEU A 157 -11.03 -3.30 -9.43
N ALA A 158 -11.32 -4.37 -8.70
CA ALA A 158 -11.36 -5.74 -9.24
C ALA A 158 -12.66 -6.05 -9.99
N GLY A 159 -13.62 -5.13 -10.04
CA GLY A 159 -14.95 -5.37 -10.62
C GLY A 159 -15.79 -6.36 -9.82
N ALA A 160 -15.43 -6.64 -8.57
CA ALA A 160 -16.18 -7.46 -7.64
C ALA A 160 -17.18 -6.56 -6.87
N VAL A 161 -18.35 -6.38 -7.43
CA VAL A 161 -19.49 -5.72 -6.76
C VAL A 161 -20.41 -6.77 -6.19
#